data_1d57696d184c3574de6555923e434f05
#
_entry.id   1d57696d184c3574de6555923e434f05
#
_cell.length_a   1.000
_cell.length_b   1.000
_cell.length_c   1.000
_cell.angle_alpha   90.00
_cell.angle_beta   90.00
_cell.angle_gamma   90.00
#
_symmetry.space_group_name_H-M   'P 1'
#
loop_
_entity.id
_entity.type
_entity.pdbx_description
1 polymer ?
#
loop_
_entity_poly.entity_id
_entity_poly.type
_entity_poly.pdbx_seq_one_letter_code
_entity_poly.pdbx_strand_id
1 'polypeptide(L)'
;MISKLAFRKALFQVATTHTSCGFATDDYNLWPPFTWMLLIWAMISGGCTGSTSGGVKNLRLLIMFQNIRNQFRQMLHSRAVLPVHINNDQVPVQTSALVYTFFVTYLICIFIGWTLLMCFGVGLTESFSTVIS
;
A
#
# COMPACT_ATOMS: atom_id res chain seq x y z
N MET A 1 -21.51 23.07 -11.78
CA MET A 1 -22.00 22.60 -10.49
C MET A 1 -21.73 21.09 -10.29
N ILE A 2 -21.95 20.25 -11.28
CA ILE A 2 -21.73 18.79 -11.25
C ILE A 2 -20.26 18.42 -10.99
N SER A 3 -19.28 19.09 -11.61
CA SER A 3 -17.84 18.80 -11.43
C SER A 3 -17.33 19.03 -10.01
N LYS A 4 -17.83 20.08 -9.31
CA LYS A 4 -17.44 20.35 -7.91
C LYS A 4 -17.98 19.28 -6.95
N LEU A 5 -19.17 18.77 -7.21
CA LEU A 5 -19.79 17.72 -6.40
C LEU A 5 -19.07 16.38 -6.61
N ALA A 6 -18.76 16.04 -7.87
CA ALA A 6 -18.00 14.85 -8.23
C ALA A 6 -16.58 14.88 -7.62
N PHE A 7 -15.90 16.04 -7.70
CA PHE A 7 -14.58 16.21 -7.10
C PHE A 7 -14.61 16.03 -5.57
N ARG A 8 -15.61 16.60 -4.89
CA ARG A 8 -15.76 16.45 -3.44
C ARG A 8 -15.99 15.00 -3.02
N LYS A 9 -16.83 14.26 -3.75
CA LYS A 9 -17.10 12.86 -3.50
C LYS A 9 -15.84 12.02 -3.73
N ALA A 10 -15.13 12.23 -4.83
CA ALA A 10 -13.89 11.54 -5.14
C ALA A 10 -12.80 11.82 -4.08
N LEU A 11 -12.60 13.08 -3.69
CA LEU A 11 -11.63 13.46 -2.68
C LEU A 11 -11.95 12.82 -1.32
N PHE A 12 -13.22 12.82 -0.92
CA PHE A 12 -13.64 12.19 0.32
C PHE A 12 -13.38 10.69 0.29
N GLN A 13 -13.73 10.01 -0.81
CA GLN A 13 -13.53 8.58 -0.94
C GLN A 13 -12.05 8.18 -0.92
N VAL A 14 -11.19 8.94 -1.58
CA VAL A 14 -9.73 8.72 -1.53
C VAL A 14 -9.19 8.96 -0.11
N ALA A 15 -9.64 10.03 0.56
CA ALA A 15 -9.18 10.33 1.92
C ALA A 15 -9.60 9.24 2.91
N THR A 16 -10.84 8.76 2.85
CA THR A 16 -11.35 7.72 3.75
C THR A 16 -10.68 6.37 3.54
N THR A 17 -10.40 6.01 2.28
CA THR A 17 -9.68 4.77 1.95
C THR A 17 -8.21 4.85 2.34
N HIS A 18 -7.54 5.98 2.09
CA HIS A 18 -6.13 6.15 2.44
C HIS A 18 -5.88 6.18 3.96
N THR A 19 -6.84 6.70 4.74
CA THR A 19 -6.77 6.74 6.21
C THR A 19 -7.33 5.49 6.88
N SER A 20 -7.87 4.54 6.13
CA SER A 20 -8.53 3.32 6.62
C SER A 20 -9.70 3.62 7.58
N CYS A 21 -10.42 4.74 7.37
CA CYS A 21 -11.58 5.12 8.18
C CYS A 21 -12.85 4.35 7.80
N GLY A 22 -12.99 3.92 6.54
CA GLY A 22 -14.11 3.10 6.06
C GLY A 22 -15.43 3.84 5.85
N PHE A 23 -15.49 5.17 5.97
CA PHE A 23 -16.70 5.93 5.69
C PHE A 23 -16.92 6.11 4.18
N ALA A 24 -18.12 5.80 3.69
CA ALA A 24 -18.51 6.01 2.31
C ALA A 24 -19.62 7.06 2.22
N THR A 25 -19.49 8.01 1.29
CA THR A 25 -20.52 9.01 0.98
C THR A 25 -21.23 8.72 -0.32
N ASP A 26 -20.72 7.79 -1.11
CA ASP A 26 -21.27 7.38 -2.41
C ASP A 26 -21.01 5.90 -2.65
N ASP A 27 -21.83 5.27 -3.50
CA ASP A 27 -21.64 3.88 -3.87
C ASP A 27 -20.52 3.78 -4.93
N TYR A 28 -19.33 3.46 -4.49
CA TYR A 28 -18.15 3.30 -5.34
C TYR A 28 -18.22 2.05 -6.24
N ASN A 29 -19.18 1.14 -6.00
CA ASN A 29 -19.42 -0.01 -6.89
C ASN A 29 -19.89 0.40 -8.29
N LEU A 30 -20.50 1.57 -8.41
CA LEU A 30 -20.95 2.15 -9.69
C LEU A 30 -19.84 2.87 -10.45
N TRP A 31 -18.65 2.97 -9.87
CA TRP A 31 -17.54 3.70 -10.48
C TRP A 31 -16.80 2.82 -11.51
N PRO A 32 -16.09 3.43 -12.49
CA PRO A 32 -15.33 2.68 -13.46
C PRO A 32 -14.26 1.77 -12.80
N PRO A 33 -13.96 0.59 -13.38
CA PRO A 33 -12.98 -0.35 -12.82
C PRO A 33 -11.59 0.25 -12.56
N PHE A 34 -11.18 1.24 -13.36
CA PHE A 34 -9.93 1.95 -13.17
C PHE A 34 -9.86 2.69 -11.83
N THR A 35 -10.99 3.25 -11.38
CA THR A 35 -11.06 3.96 -10.09
C THR A 35 -10.88 3.00 -8.92
N TRP A 36 -11.38 1.78 -9.04
CA TRP A 36 -11.15 0.72 -8.06
C TRP A 36 -9.68 0.40 -7.89
N MET A 37 -8.94 0.29 -8.99
CA MET A 37 -7.51 0.04 -8.96
C MET A 37 -6.76 1.17 -8.22
N LEU A 38 -7.15 2.43 -8.44
CA LEU A 38 -6.57 3.58 -7.74
C LEU A 38 -6.89 3.56 -6.23
N LEU A 39 -8.12 3.21 -5.85
CA LEU A 39 -8.51 3.10 -4.44
C LEU A 39 -7.73 1.98 -3.73
N ILE A 40 -7.60 0.81 -4.33
CA ILE A 40 -6.78 -0.30 -3.80
C ILE A 40 -5.33 0.15 -3.61
N TRP A 41 -4.79 0.88 -4.58
CA TRP A 41 -3.42 1.41 -4.49
C TRP A 41 -3.26 2.42 -3.35
N ALA A 42 -4.25 3.28 -3.14
CA ALA A 42 -4.30 4.21 -2.01
C ALA A 42 -4.39 3.48 -0.66
N MET A 43 -5.14 2.37 -0.58
CA MET A 43 -5.24 1.54 0.63
C MET A 43 -3.90 0.88 0.97
N ILE A 44 -3.21 0.30 -0.03
CA ILE A 44 -1.92 -0.38 0.19
C ILE A 44 -0.83 0.61 0.60
N SER A 45 -0.81 1.81 0.01
CA SER A 45 0.23 2.81 0.29
C SER A 45 0.22 3.32 1.74
N GLY A 46 -0.93 3.22 2.43
CA GLY A 46 -1.04 3.58 3.85
C GLY A 46 -0.62 5.00 4.18
N GLY A 47 -0.66 5.34 5.46
CA GLY A 47 -0.27 6.65 5.98
C GLY A 47 1.21 6.81 6.31
N CYS A 48 1.56 7.95 6.93
CA CYS A 48 2.90 8.24 7.41
C CYS A 48 3.35 7.31 8.55
N THR A 49 4.67 7.19 8.74
CA THR A 49 5.27 6.56 9.91
C THR A 49 4.77 7.25 11.18
N GLY A 50 4.12 6.50 12.06
CA GLY A 50 3.53 7.04 13.28
C GLY A 50 2.02 7.28 13.20
N SER A 51 1.39 7.21 12.01
CA SER A 51 -0.07 7.25 11.90
C SER A 51 -0.67 5.89 12.29
N THR A 52 -1.92 5.91 12.76
CA THR A 52 -2.71 4.72 13.08
C THR A 52 -3.31 4.04 11.83
N SER A 53 -3.11 4.64 10.65
CA SER A 53 -3.57 4.10 9.38
C SER A 53 -2.96 2.72 9.09
N GLY A 54 -3.75 1.83 8.53
CA GLY A 54 -3.31 0.52 8.03
C GLY A 54 -2.38 0.61 6.83
N GLY A 55 -2.08 -0.53 6.22
CA GLY A 55 -1.25 -0.62 5.01
C GLY A 55 0.26 -0.55 5.25
N VAL A 56 1.01 -0.55 4.15
CA VAL A 56 2.48 -0.45 4.19
C VAL A 56 2.87 1.02 4.27
N LYS A 57 3.42 1.44 5.41
CA LYS A 57 3.78 2.84 5.65
C LYS A 57 4.74 3.37 4.58
N ASN A 58 4.52 4.60 4.14
CA ASN A 58 5.28 5.24 3.04
C ASN A 58 6.80 5.17 3.20
N LEU A 59 7.33 5.29 4.42
CA LEU A 59 8.78 5.17 4.67
C LEU A 59 9.30 3.78 4.30
N ARG A 60 8.56 2.71 4.62
CA ARG A 60 8.96 1.34 4.29
C ARG A 60 8.96 1.09 2.79
N LEU A 61 7.95 1.62 2.08
CA LEU A 61 7.91 1.58 0.61
C LEU A 61 9.12 2.30 0.00
N LEU A 62 9.51 3.43 0.56
CA LEU A 62 10.65 4.22 0.08
C LEU A 62 11.98 3.46 0.28
N ILE A 63 12.18 2.84 1.46
CA ILE A 63 13.34 1.97 1.75
C ILE A 63 13.38 0.80 0.77
N MET A 64 12.25 0.14 0.54
CA MET A 64 12.15 -0.99 -0.37
C MET A 64 12.51 -0.59 -1.81
N PHE A 65 12.00 0.54 -2.28
CA PHE A 65 12.25 1.04 -3.64
C PHE A 65 13.72 1.40 -3.84
N GLN A 66 14.34 2.04 -2.85
CA GLN A 66 15.78 2.35 -2.88
C GLN A 66 16.63 1.08 -2.86
N ASN A 67 16.27 0.09 -2.05
CA ASN A 67 16.96 -1.19 -2.01
C ASN A 67 16.88 -1.92 -3.35
N ILE A 68 15.71 -1.99 -3.96
CA ILE A 68 15.51 -2.59 -5.29
C ILE A 68 16.40 -1.89 -6.31
N ARG A 69 16.38 -0.55 -6.32
CA ARG A 69 17.23 0.24 -7.24
C ARG A 69 18.72 -0.02 -7.01
N ASN A 70 19.15 -0.15 -5.76
CA ASN A 70 20.54 -0.44 -5.44
C ASN A 70 20.94 -1.86 -5.85
N GLN A 71 20.07 -2.85 -5.68
CA GLN A 71 20.30 -4.22 -6.15
C GLN A 71 20.45 -4.28 -7.67
N PHE A 72 19.60 -3.58 -8.42
CA PHE A 72 19.77 -3.47 -9.88
C PHE A 72 21.11 -2.83 -10.26
N ARG A 73 21.56 -1.79 -9.53
CA ARG A 73 22.88 -1.18 -9.77
C ARG A 73 24.03 -2.13 -9.42
N GLN A 74 23.91 -2.93 -8.35
CA GLN A 74 24.91 -3.92 -7.99
C GLN A 74 24.99 -5.06 -9.02
N MET A 75 23.88 -5.45 -9.66
CA MET A 75 23.89 -6.43 -10.75
C MET A 75 24.71 -5.92 -11.95
N LEU A 76 24.68 -4.62 -12.23
CA LEU A 76 25.44 -3.99 -13.30
C LEU A 76 26.91 -3.73 -12.90
N HIS A 77 27.16 -3.47 -11.61
CA HIS A 77 28.48 -3.14 -11.05
C HIS A 77 28.73 -3.93 -9.77
N SER A 78 29.17 -5.17 -9.90
CA SER A 78 29.27 -6.17 -8.81
C SER A 78 30.22 -5.79 -7.65
N ARG A 79 31.06 -4.76 -7.81
CA ARG A 79 31.99 -4.27 -6.78
C ARG A 79 31.52 -3.00 -6.05
N ALA A 80 30.37 -2.44 -6.38
CA ALA A 80 29.86 -1.23 -5.75
C ALA A 80 29.10 -1.57 -4.47
N VAL A 81 29.64 -1.18 -3.33
CA VAL A 81 28.90 -1.18 -2.04
C VAL A 81 28.07 0.10 -2.02
N LEU A 82 26.76 -0.03 -2.27
CA LEU A 82 25.82 1.09 -2.30
C LEU A 82 24.96 1.08 -1.04
N PRO A 83 25.33 1.85 0.02
CA PRO A 83 24.49 1.97 1.19
C PRO A 83 23.17 2.70 0.85
N VAL A 84 22.08 2.28 1.48
CA VAL A 84 20.79 2.96 1.37
C VAL A 84 20.84 4.22 2.24
N HIS A 85 20.65 5.39 1.63
CA HIS A 85 20.60 6.66 2.34
C HIS A 85 19.16 7.19 2.33
N ILE A 86 18.68 7.55 3.53
CA ILE A 86 17.42 8.28 3.68
C ILE A 86 17.74 9.56 4.42
N ASN A 87 17.49 10.69 3.81
CA ASN A 87 17.66 12.02 4.41
C ASN A 87 19.07 12.26 4.99
N ASN A 88 20.13 11.85 4.28
CA ASN A 88 21.55 11.90 4.66
C ASN A 88 22.02 10.85 5.69
N ASP A 89 21.11 10.05 6.28
CA ASP A 89 21.49 8.98 7.20
C ASP A 89 21.58 7.63 6.47
N GLN A 90 22.59 6.83 6.85
CA GLN A 90 22.74 5.47 6.32
C GLN A 90 21.76 4.53 7.03
N VAL A 91 20.91 3.86 6.25
CA VAL A 91 20.02 2.83 6.79
C VAL A 91 20.83 1.56 7.05
N PRO A 92 20.91 1.08 8.30
CA PRO A 92 21.60 -0.18 8.60
C PRO A 92 20.98 -1.35 7.83
N VAL A 93 21.81 -2.29 7.43
CA VAL A 93 21.38 -3.51 6.68
C VAL A 93 20.30 -4.29 7.43
N GLN A 94 20.39 -4.29 8.77
CA GLN A 94 19.39 -4.92 9.64
C GLN A 94 17.99 -4.30 9.48
N THR A 95 17.89 -2.99 9.37
CA THR A 95 16.62 -2.28 9.16
C THR A 95 16.02 -2.63 7.80
N SER A 96 16.85 -2.74 6.77
CA SER A 96 16.39 -3.17 5.44
C SER A 96 15.84 -4.60 5.46
N ALA A 97 16.50 -5.52 6.16
CA ALA A 97 16.02 -6.90 6.31
C ALA A 97 14.67 -6.96 7.05
N LEU A 98 14.50 -6.17 8.11
CA LEU A 98 13.23 -6.07 8.84
C LEU A 98 12.09 -5.56 7.96
N VAL A 99 12.37 -4.57 7.10
CA VAL A 99 11.35 -4.05 6.16
C VAL A 99 10.90 -5.12 5.16
N TYR A 100 11.84 -5.92 4.63
CA TYR A 100 11.48 -7.03 3.73
C TYR A 100 10.68 -8.11 4.44
N THR A 101 11.09 -8.52 5.64
CA THR A 101 10.37 -9.51 6.44
C THR A 101 8.95 -9.03 6.74
N PHE A 102 8.79 -7.77 7.13
CA PHE A 102 7.47 -7.19 7.35
C PHE A 102 6.60 -7.22 6.09
N PHE A 103 7.16 -6.84 4.94
CA PHE A 103 6.41 -6.82 3.68
C PHE A 103 5.96 -8.23 3.25
N VAL A 104 6.84 -9.22 3.35
CA VAL A 104 6.49 -10.62 3.05
C VAL A 104 5.41 -11.14 4.00
N THR A 105 5.55 -10.88 5.31
CA THR A 105 4.55 -11.28 6.30
C THR A 105 3.19 -10.60 6.02
N TYR A 106 3.20 -9.32 5.67
CA TYR A 106 1.98 -8.58 5.31
C TYR A 106 1.27 -9.20 4.09
N LEU A 107 2.01 -9.54 3.03
CA LEU A 107 1.44 -10.23 1.86
C LEU A 107 0.87 -11.60 2.21
N ILE A 108 1.55 -12.37 3.06
CA ILE A 108 1.07 -13.68 3.52
C ILE A 108 -0.23 -13.51 4.31
N CYS A 109 -0.32 -12.54 5.21
CA CYS A 109 -1.53 -12.26 5.98
C CYS A 109 -2.71 -11.87 5.06
N ILE A 110 -2.47 -11.01 4.07
CA ILE A 110 -3.50 -10.67 3.07
C ILE A 110 -3.96 -11.93 2.33
N PHE A 111 -3.04 -12.76 1.88
CA PHE A 111 -3.39 -13.96 1.13
C PHE A 111 -4.20 -14.95 1.96
N ILE A 112 -3.80 -15.18 3.22
CA ILE A 112 -4.54 -16.04 4.15
C ILE A 112 -5.93 -15.47 4.44
N GLY A 113 -6.04 -14.17 4.75
CA GLY A 113 -7.33 -13.51 5.00
C GLY A 113 -8.25 -13.58 3.80
N TRP A 114 -7.71 -13.35 2.60
CA TRP A 114 -8.46 -13.43 1.36
C TRP A 114 -9.01 -14.84 1.09
N THR A 115 -8.17 -15.88 1.25
CA THR A 115 -8.61 -17.27 1.09
C THR A 115 -9.66 -17.67 2.12
N LEU A 116 -9.53 -17.23 3.37
CA LEU A 116 -10.53 -17.48 4.41
C LEU A 116 -11.89 -16.87 4.05
N LEU A 117 -11.93 -15.59 3.62
CA LEU A 117 -13.18 -14.94 3.24
C LEU A 117 -13.84 -15.59 2.01
N MET A 118 -13.05 -16.06 1.06
CA MET A 118 -13.59 -16.83 -0.07
C MET A 118 -14.22 -18.15 0.36
N CYS A 119 -13.68 -18.83 1.37
CA CYS A 119 -14.30 -20.04 1.94
C CYS A 119 -15.68 -19.76 2.58
N PHE A 120 -15.91 -18.54 3.05
CA PHE A 120 -17.22 -18.11 3.56
C PHE A 120 -18.21 -17.68 2.46
N GLY A 121 -17.82 -17.78 1.19
CA GLY A 121 -18.70 -17.48 0.05
C GLY A 121 -18.82 -15.99 -0.31
N VAL A 122 -17.91 -15.16 0.19
CA VAL A 122 -17.84 -13.72 -0.17
C VAL A 122 -17.27 -13.59 -1.59
N GLY A 123 -17.80 -12.66 -2.39
CA GLY A 123 -17.33 -12.42 -3.76
C GLY A 123 -15.84 -12.07 -3.83
N LEU A 124 -15.19 -12.41 -4.94
CA LEU A 124 -13.74 -12.26 -5.17
C LEU A 124 -13.24 -10.83 -4.90
N THR A 125 -13.94 -9.85 -5.45
CA THR A 125 -13.61 -8.42 -5.34
C THR A 125 -13.86 -7.86 -3.95
N GLU A 126 -14.96 -8.28 -3.34
CA GLU A 126 -15.36 -7.87 -2.00
C GLU A 126 -14.40 -8.42 -0.93
N SER A 127 -14.06 -9.70 -1.03
CA SER A 127 -13.09 -10.36 -0.13
C SER A 127 -11.73 -9.67 -0.18
N PHE A 128 -11.25 -9.36 -1.37
CA PHE A 128 -9.94 -8.71 -1.55
C PHE A 128 -9.93 -7.29 -0.98
N SER A 129 -10.96 -6.50 -1.24
CA SER A 129 -11.10 -5.14 -0.71
C SER A 129 -11.17 -5.14 0.82
N THR A 130 -11.94 -6.07 1.41
CA THR A 130 -12.14 -6.18 2.86
C THR A 130 -10.86 -6.54 3.61
N VAL A 131 -10.02 -7.41 3.02
CA VAL A 131 -8.76 -7.82 3.67
C VAL A 131 -7.69 -6.73 3.62
N ILE A 132 -7.70 -5.90 2.59
CA ILE A 132 -6.71 -4.80 2.47
C ILE A 132 -7.10 -3.59 3.34
N SER A 133 -8.39 -3.39 3.59
CA SER A 133 -8.92 -2.32 4.45
C SER A 133 -8.53 -2.52 5.91
#